data_607bc627601185b7a73b23e310f6fbe3
#
_entry.id   607bc627601185b7a73b23e310f6fbe3
#
_cell.length_a   1.000
_cell.length_b   1.000
_cell.length_c   1.000
_cell.angle_alpha   90.00
_cell.angle_beta   90.00
_cell.angle_gamma   90.00
#
_symmetry.space_group_name_H-M   'P 1'
#
loop_
_entity.id
_entity.type
_entity.pdbx_description
1 polymer ?
#
loop_
_entity_poly.entity_id
_entity_poly.type
_entity_poly.pdbx_seq_one_letter_code
_entity_poly.pdbx_strand_id
1 'polypeptide(L)'
;MCTYATVQEPIQGSAKGPAGTWMRITDATVYYDHPVHAMAEHTLNIDLADPRRGPAARVAIELTAESARRLVNAIEAALASAPAEMTTEAASQ
;
A
#
# COMPACT_ATOMS: atom_id res chain seq x y z
N MET A 1 -10.27 4.67 -21.29
CA MET A 1 -9.28 4.97 -20.26
C MET A 1 -9.95 5.21 -18.92
N CYS A 2 -9.65 4.42 -17.94
CA CYS A 2 -10.36 4.46 -16.66
C CYS A 2 -9.49 4.88 -15.49
N THR A 3 -8.23 5.21 -15.74
CA THR A 3 -7.34 5.66 -14.68
C THR A 3 -7.66 7.11 -14.33
N TYR A 4 -7.95 7.34 -13.06
CA TYR A 4 -8.30 8.69 -12.62
C TYR A 4 -7.08 9.43 -12.10
N ALA A 5 -6.62 9.09 -10.93
CA ALA A 5 -5.42 9.72 -10.39
C ALA A 5 -4.46 8.64 -9.95
N THR A 6 -3.18 8.85 -10.22
CA THR A 6 -2.14 7.97 -9.70
C THR A 6 -1.33 8.78 -8.70
N VAL A 7 -1.34 8.32 -7.46
CA VAL A 7 -0.64 8.99 -6.37
C VAL A 7 0.56 8.14 -5.97
N GLN A 8 1.74 8.75 -6.01
CA GLN A 8 2.97 8.08 -5.60
C GLN A 8 3.54 8.76 -4.38
N GLU A 9 3.93 7.95 -3.40
CA GLU A 9 4.50 8.43 -2.16
C GLU A 9 5.70 7.60 -1.76
N PRO A 10 6.80 8.23 -1.34
CA PRO A 10 7.87 7.49 -0.71
C PRO A 10 7.41 7.05 0.69
N ILE A 11 7.72 5.82 1.03
CA ILE A 11 7.37 5.25 2.33
C ILE A 11 8.56 4.47 2.88
N GLN A 12 8.51 4.17 4.16
CA GLN A 12 9.50 3.33 4.81
C GLN A 12 8.80 2.16 5.47
N GLY A 13 9.19 0.97 5.11
CA GLY A 13 8.59 -0.21 5.71
C GLY A 13 9.12 -1.49 5.10
N SER A 14 8.48 -2.56 5.48
CA SER A 14 8.78 -3.87 4.92
C SER A 14 7.49 -4.64 4.70
N ALA A 15 7.53 -5.56 3.75
CA ALA A 15 6.39 -6.41 3.44
C ALA A 15 6.86 -7.86 3.33
N LYS A 16 5.97 -8.75 3.72
CA LYS A 16 6.23 -10.18 3.57
C LYS A 16 5.62 -10.63 2.26
N GLY A 17 6.47 -11.08 1.36
CA GLY A 17 6.02 -11.53 0.04
C GLY A 17 5.41 -12.93 0.07
N PRO A 18 4.92 -13.40 -1.09
CA PRO A 18 4.23 -14.69 -1.19
C PRO A 18 5.10 -15.88 -0.78
N ALA A 19 6.40 -15.78 -0.95
CA ALA A 19 7.33 -16.87 -0.55
C ALA A 19 7.66 -16.85 0.94
N GLY A 20 7.04 -15.95 1.71
CA GLY A 20 7.28 -15.87 3.14
C GLY A 20 8.53 -15.08 3.52
N THR A 21 9.23 -14.52 2.56
CA THR A 21 10.41 -13.69 2.83
C THR A 21 10.02 -12.23 2.95
N TRP A 22 10.67 -11.53 3.87
CA TRP A 22 10.47 -10.09 4.04
C TRP A 22 11.28 -9.32 3.02
N MET A 23 10.69 -8.25 2.50
CA MET A 23 11.36 -7.34 1.59
C MET A 23 11.12 -5.92 2.05
N ARG A 24 12.10 -5.06 1.78
CA ARG A 24 11.96 -3.63 2.05
C ARG A 24 11.00 -3.02 1.02
N ILE A 25 10.18 -2.07 1.47
CA ILE A 25 9.36 -1.28 0.56
C ILE A 25 9.69 0.19 0.75
N THR A 26 9.87 0.89 -0.37
CA THR A 26 10.29 2.29 -0.37
C THR A 26 9.32 3.20 -1.08
N ASP A 27 8.38 2.62 -1.82
CA ASP A 27 7.45 3.38 -2.64
C ASP A 27 6.06 2.78 -2.59
N ALA A 28 5.06 3.64 -2.51
CA ALA A 28 3.67 3.25 -2.64
C ALA A 28 3.07 3.96 -3.85
N THR A 29 2.37 3.22 -4.69
CA THR A 29 1.62 3.77 -5.81
C THR A 29 0.16 3.40 -5.61
N VAL A 30 -0.70 4.41 -5.59
CA VAL A 30 -2.13 4.20 -5.33
C VAL A 30 -2.92 4.79 -6.51
N TYR A 31 -3.79 3.99 -7.10
CA TYR A 31 -4.59 4.44 -8.23
C TYR A 31 -5.91 3.69 -8.30
N TYR A 32 -6.88 4.28 -8.98
CA TYR A 32 -8.20 3.65 -9.15
C TYR A 32 -8.39 3.29 -10.61
N ASP A 33 -8.63 2.02 -10.89
CA ASP A 33 -8.68 1.53 -12.26
C ASP A 33 -9.37 0.16 -12.30
N HIS A 34 -9.35 -0.47 -13.48
CA HIS A 34 -9.81 -1.85 -13.61
C HIS A 34 -8.87 -2.78 -12.86
N PRO A 35 -9.42 -3.78 -12.15
CA PRO A 35 -8.57 -4.77 -11.48
C PRO A 35 -7.97 -5.75 -12.49
N VAL A 36 -6.88 -6.37 -12.07
CA VAL A 36 -6.31 -7.49 -12.81
C VAL A 36 -7.00 -8.79 -12.39
N HIS A 37 -7.33 -8.92 -11.12
CA HIS A 37 -7.82 -10.19 -10.56
C HIS A 37 -9.17 -10.08 -9.84
N ALA A 38 -9.41 -9.01 -9.12
CA ALA A 38 -10.61 -8.90 -8.28
C ALA A 38 -11.90 -8.96 -9.10
N MET A 39 -12.96 -9.47 -8.49
CA MET A 39 -14.26 -9.65 -9.12
C MET A 39 -15.11 -8.38 -9.01
N ALA A 40 -14.55 -7.26 -9.39
CA ALA A 40 -15.21 -5.95 -9.37
C ALA A 40 -14.87 -5.22 -10.65
N GLU A 41 -15.72 -4.29 -11.04
CA GLU A 41 -15.49 -3.54 -12.27
C GLU A 41 -14.36 -2.53 -12.14
N HIS A 42 -14.25 -1.90 -10.96
CA HIS A 42 -13.17 -0.98 -10.65
C HIS A 42 -12.67 -1.24 -9.24
N THR A 43 -11.39 -1.04 -9.02
CA THR A 43 -10.77 -1.24 -7.71
C THR A 43 -9.79 -0.13 -7.40
N LEU A 44 -9.59 0.10 -6.13
CA LEU A 44 -8.49 0.89 -5.61
C LEU A 44 -7.28 -0.03 -5.55
N ASN A 45 -6.25 0.32 -6.28
CA ASN A 45 -5.06 -0.53 -6.43
C ASN A 45 -3.90 0.10 -5.70
N ILE A 46 -3.18 -0.72 -4.94
CA ILE A 46 -2.00 -0.29 -4.19
C ILE A 46 -0.84 -1.18 -4.59
N ASP A 47 0.23 -0.56 -5.05
CA ASP A 47 1.49 -1.25 -5.30
C ASP A 47 2.52 -0.76 -4.28
N LEU A 48 3.07 -1.69 -3.52
CA LEU A 48 4.14 -1.40 -2.57
C LEU A 48 5.40 -2.06 -3.09
N ALA A 49 6.46 -1.30 -3.27
CA ALA A 49 7.61 -1.80 -4.00
C ALA A 49 8.92 -1.21 -3.52
N ASP A 50 10.00 -1.87 -3.88
CA ASP A 50 11.35 -1.32 -3.87
C ASP A 50 11.86 -1.40 -5.32
N PRO A 51 11.69 -0.34 -6.11
CA PRO A 51 12.04 -0.37 -7.54
C PRO A 51 13.51 -0.69 -7.81
N ARG A 52 14.39 -0.43 -6.87
CA ARG A 52 15.81 -0.72 -7.04
C ARG A 52 16.10 -2.22 -7.07
N ARG A 53 15.17 -3.02 -6.60
CA ARG A 53 15.33 -4.49 -6.56
C ARG A 53 14.62 -5.19 -7.70
N GLY A 54 14.12 -4.43 -8.66
CA GLY A 54 13.47 -4.97 -9.84
C GLY A 54 11.97 -5.12 -9.71
N PRO A 55 11.28 -5.43 -10.81
CA PRO A 55 9.82 -5.46 -10.84
C PRO A 55 9.19 -6.56 -9.98
N ALA A 56 9.93 -7.60 -9.62
CA ALA A 56 9.41 -8.67 -8.78
C ALA A 56 9.36 -8.28 -7.30
N ALA A 57 10.09 -7.23 -6.88
CA ALA A 57 10.08 -6.77 -5.50
C ALA A 57 8.88 -5.84 -5.27
N ARG A 58 7.70 -6.44 -5.25
CA ARG A 58 6.46 -5.69 -5.27
C ARG A 58 5.32 -6.50 -4.64
N VAL A 59 4.45 -5.80 -3.92
CA VAL A 59 3.21 -6.37 -3.40
C VAL A 59 2.05 -5.56 -3.99
N ALA A 60 1.11 -6.24 -4.61
CA ALA A 60 -0.04 -5.60 -5.25
C ALA A 60 -1.32 -5.94 -4.48
N ILE A 61 -2.16 -4.94 -4.26
CA ILE A 61 -3.42 -5.10 -3.55
C ILE A 61 -4.52 -4.46 -4.39
N GLU A 62 -5.66 -5.15 -4.49
CA GLU A 62 -6.85 -4.63 -5.17
C GLU A 62 -8.00 -4.64 -4.18
N LEU A 63 -8.63 -3.48 -3.98
CA LEU A 63 -9.70 -3.31 -3.00
C LEU A 63 -10.89 -2.63 -3.65
N THR A 64 -12.09 -2.98 -3.21
CA THR A 64 -13.25 -2.15 -3.55
C THR A 64 -13.07 -0.77 -2.92
N ALA A 65 -13.74 0.24 -3.47
CA ALA A 65 -13.66 1.59 -2.91
C ALA A 65 -14.08 1.61 -1.43
N GLU A 66 -15.14 0.87 -1.11
CA GLU A 66 -15.60 0.78 0.28
C GLU A 66 -14.54 0.16 1.19
N SER A 67 -13.94 -0.93 0.76
CA SER A 67 -12.88 -1.58 1.54
C SER A 67 -11.66 -0.69 1.69
N ALA A 68 -11.32 0.06 0.65
CA ALA A 68 -10.20 1.01 0.74
C ALA A 68 -10.46 2.07 1.80
N ARG A 69 -11.69 2.60 1.87
CA ARG A 69 -12.04 3.57 2.90
C ARG A 69 -12.01 2.98 4.30
N ARG A 70 -12.43 1.73 4.44
CA ARG A 70 -12.32 1.02 5.71
C ARG A 70 -10.88 0.84 6.14
N LEU A 71 -10.00 0.55 5.19
CA LEU A 71 -8.57 0.40 5.47
C LEU A 71 -7.96 1.73 5.93
N VAL A 72 -8.31 2.84 5.26
CA VAL A 72 -7.85 4.17 5.68
C VAL A 72 -8.28 4.44 7.13
N ASN A 73 -9.56 4.18 7.45
CA ASN A 73 -10.07 4.40 8.79
C ASN A 73 -9.37 3.53 9.82
N ALA A 74 -9.07 2.28 9.47
CA ALA A 74 -8.36 1.37 10.38
C ALA A 74 -6.95 1.85 10.65
N ILE A 75 -6.26 2.33 9.62
CA ILE A 75 -4.91 2.87 9.77
C ILE A 75 -4.93 4.08 10.70
N GLU A 76 -5.85 5.01 10.47
CA GLU A 76 -5.96 6.21 11.28
C GLU A 76 -6.31 5.88 12.73
N ALA A 77 -7.21 4.94 12.94
CA ALA A 77 -7.58 4.53 14.29
C ALA A 77 -6.41 3.90 15.04
N ALA A 78 -5.65 3.06 14.37
CA ALA A 78 -4.48 2.44 14.98
C ALA A 78 -3.42 3.47 15.37
N LEU A 79 -3.16 4.42 14.48
CA LEU A 79 -2.20 5.49 14.76
C LEU A 79 -2.68 6.38 15.90
N ALA A 80 -3.97 6.71 15.92
CA ALA A 80 -4.54 7.57 16.95
C ALA A 80 -4.49 6.92 18.33
N SER A 81 -4.52 5.59 18.42
CA SER A 81 -4.48 4.87 19.68
C SER A 81 -3.06 4.72 20.24
N ALA A 82 -2.04 4.97 19.42
CA ALA A 82 -0.65 4.86 19.86
C ALA A 82 -0.19 6.14 20.55
N PRO A 83 0.73 6.06 21.53
CA PRO A 83 1.30 7.27 22.11
C PRO A 83 1.93 8.17 21.06
N ALA A 84 1.76 9.49 21.18
CA ALA A 84 2.21 10.44 20.19
C ALA A 84 3.71 10.35 19.90
N GLU A 85 4.52 10.14 20.93
CA GLU A 85 5.97 10.04 20.74
C GLU A 85 6.38 8.81 19.95
N MET A 86 5.54 7.79 19.88
CA MET A 86 5.83 6.59 19.09
C MET A 86 5.48 6.77 17.63
N THR A 87 4.54 7.63 17.32
CA THR A 87 4.08 7.82 15.94
C THR A 87 4.88 8.87 15.18
N THR A 88 5.78 9.55 15.84
CA THR A 88 6.68 10.53 15.20
C THR A 88 8.07 9.98 14.96
N GLU A 89 8.31 8.73 15.37
CA GLU A 89 9.61 8.10 15.22
C GLU A 89 9.80 7.56 13.81
N ALA A 90 10.93 7.90 13.19
CA ALA A 90 11.25 7.36 11.88
C ALA A 90 11.67 5.90 11.99
N ALA A 91 11.28 5.08 11.00
CA ALA A 91 11.67 3.69 10.97
C ALA A 91 13.19 3.55 10.87
N SER A 92 13.73 2.61 11.63
CA SER A 92 15.14 2.26 11.56
C SER A 92 15.37 1.38 10.33
N GLN A 93 16.36 1.70 9.54
CA GLN A 93 16.65 0.97 8.31
C GLN A 93 18.01 0.31 8.37
#